data_f1e5f912645086b8bbe0232b4d6928e0
#
_entry.id   f1e5f912645086b8bbe0232b4d6928e0
#
_cell.length_a   1.000
_cell.length_b   1.000
_cell.length_c   1.000
_cell.angle_alpha   90.00
_cell.angle_beta   90.00
_cell.angle_gamma   90.00
#
_symmetry.space_group_name_H-M   'P 1'
#
loop_
_entity.id
_entity.type
_entity.pdbx_description
1 polymer ?
#
loop_
_entity_poly.entity_id
_entity_poly.type
_entity_poly.pdbx_seq_one_letter_code
_entity_poly.pdbx_strand_id
1 'polypeptide(L)'
;STFDYSKAKQEPPLTEAEEKALDVRFSELVVEAVIAAEGVPGALELIRQQSEKIPLFVASGTPETELKIIVERRGLTPYFTEVRGAPALKKTLIAGILSAHALNPESVLMIGDAMADLEGAQANNTAFLGRVHSDDPNPFPAHIEVVADLRGLVA
;
A
#
# COMPACT_ATOMS: atom_id res chain seq x y z
N SER A 1 16.62 -9.87 -1.43
CA SER A 1 16.26 -8.87 -2.41
C SER A 1 14.81 -8.46 -2.25
N THR A 2 14.49 -7.29 -2.72
CA THR A 2 13.13 -6.81 -2.72
C THR A 2 12.31 -7.55 -3.76
N PHE A 3 11.01 -7.65 -3.51
CA PHE A 3 10.08 -8.15 -4.49
C PHE A 3 10.07 -7.20 -5.69
N ASP A 4 10.24 -7.75 -6.89
CA ASP A 4 10.35 -6.93 -8.09
C ASP A 4 8.97 -6.67 -8.71
N TYR A 5 8.35 -5.57 -8.31
CA TYR A 5 7.05 -5.17 -8.82
C TYR A 5 7.10 -4.58 -10.23
N SER A 6 8.29 -4.30 -10.76
CA SER A 6 8.40 -3.82 -12.14
C SER A 6 7.91 -4.88 -13.12
N LYS A 7 7.98 -6.14 -12.75
CA LYS A 7 7.44 -7.24 -13.56
C LYS A 7 5.92 -7.15 -13.70
N ALA A 8 5.22 -6.76 -12.63
CA ALA A 8 3.78 -6.59 -12.69
C ALA A 8 3.37 -5.51 -13.68
N LYS A 9 4.23 -4.50 -13.91
CA LYS A 9 4.01 -3.41 -14.84
C LYS A 9 4.34 -3.79 -16.30
N GLN A 10 5.42 -4.53 -16.52
CA GLN A 10 5.99 -4.81 -17.85
C GLN A 10 5.62 -6.18 -18.40
N GLU A 11 5.28 -7.09 -17.53
CA GLU A 11 5.06 -8.49 -17.84
C GLU A 11 3.58 -8.85 -17.71
N PRO A 12 3.19 -10.05 -18.14
CA PRO A 12 1.87 -10.59 -17.80
C PRO A 12 1.64 -10.58 -16.30
N PRO A 13 0.39 -10.77 -15.84
CA PRO A 13 0.09 -10.85 -14.42
C PRO A 13 1.01 -11.80 -13.67
N LEU A 14 1.18 -11.58 -12.37
CA LEU A 14 2.03 -12.42 -11.53
C LEU A 14 1.71 -13.89 -11.70
N THR A 15 2.76 -14.73 -11.70
CA THR A 15 2.59 -16.18 -11.68
C THR A 15 2.11 -16.61 -10.30
N GLU A 16 1.58 -17.83 -10.19
CA GLU A 16 1.17 -18.38 -8.91
C GLU A 16 2.31 -18.40 -7.90
N ALA A 17 3.53 -18.67 -8.35
CA ALA A 17 4.70 -18.66 -7.48
C ALA A 17 5.04 -17.25 -6.99
N GLU A 18 4.88 -16.24 -7.83
CA GLU A 18 5.12 -14.84 -7.46
C GLU A 18 4.06 -14.33 -6.49
N GLU A 19 2.81 -14.74 -6.65
CA GLU A 19 1.72 -14.42 -5.73
C GLU A 19 2.00 -15.00 -4.35
N LYS A 20 2.47 -16.25 -4.29
CA LYS A 20 2.87 -16.87 -3.03
C LYS A 20 4.06 -16.17 -2.41
N ALA A 21 5.00 -15.70 -3.22
CA ALA A 21 6.14 -14.94 -2.74
C ALA A 21 5.70 -13.61 -2.11
N LEU A 22 4.69 -12.95 -2.66
CA LEU A 22 4.10 -11.75 -2.07
C LEU A 22 3.52 -12.07 -0.70
N ASP A 23 2.72 -13.13 -0.58
CA ASP A 23 2.10 -13.53 0.68
C ASP A 23 3.12 -13.92 1.75
N VAL A 24 4.21 -14.61 1.36
CA VAL A 24 5.26 -15.01 2.29
C VAL A 24 6.13 -13.84 2.69
N ARG A 25 6.37 -12.90 1.77
CA ARG A 25 7.31 -11.81 1.95
C ARG A 25 6.78 -10.72 2.87
N PHE A 26 5.51 -10.44 2.76
CA PHE A 26 4.90 -9.35 3.51
C PHE A 26 3.80 -9.89 4.41
N SER A 27 3.93 -9.58 5.68
CA SER A 27 2.96 -9.97 6.70
C SER A 27 1.89 -8.91 6.94
N GLU A 28 2.14 -7.70 6.49
CA GLU A 28 1.21 -6.57 6.62
C GLU A 28 1.30 -5.65 5.41
N LEU A 29 0.21 -4.95 5.14
CA LEU A 29 0.10 -4.03 4.01
C LEU A 29 -0.43 -2.69 4.50
N VAL A 30 0.28 -1.61 4.17
CA VAL A 30 -0.18 -0.23 4.43
C VAL A 30 -0.46 0.43 3.09
N VAL A 31 -1.67 0.99 2.94
CA VAL A 31 -2.13 1.56 1.67
C VAL A 31 -2.48 3.03 1.86
N GLU A 32 -2.06 3.87 0.92
CA GLU A 32 -2.53 5.25 0.86
C GLU A 32 -4.01 5.26 0.47
N ALA A 33 -4.80 6.11 1.13
CA ALA A 33 -6.25 6.16 0.93
C ALA A 33 -6.68 6.45 -0.51
N VAL A 34 -5.91 7.26 -1.23
CA VAL A 34 -6.19 7.59 -2.64
C VAL A 34 -6.28 6.33 -3.48
N ILE A 35 -5.39 5.37 -3.24
CA ILE A 35 -5.37 4.09 -3.97
C ILE A 35 -6.65 3.30 -3.71
N ALA A 36 -7.09 3.27 -2.46
CA ALA A 36 -8.30 2.53 -2.09
C ALA A 36 -9.59 3.27 -2.52
N ALA A 37 -9.59 4.62 -2.46
CA ALA A 37 -10.80 5.41 -2.62
C ALA A 37 -11.09 5.88 -4.04
N GLU A 38 -10.08 6.02 -4.90
CA GLU A 38 -10.24 6.63 -6.22
C GLU A 38 -10.30 5.64 -7.37
N GLY A 39 -10.57 4.38 -7.09
CA GLY A 39 -10.85 3.42 -8.16
C GLY A 39 -9.63 2.99 -8.96
N VAL A 40 -8.47 2.89 -8.32
CA VAL A 40 -7.29 2.30 -8.98
C VAL A 40 -7.62 0.87 -9.38
N PRO A 41 -7.48 0.51 -10.67
CA PRO A 41 -7.81 -0.85 -11.10
C PRO A 41 -7.04 -1.90 -10.29
N GLY A 42 -7.75 -2.91 -9.82
CA GLY A 42 -7.19 -4.00 -9.02
C GLY A 42 -7.08 -3.70 -7.53
N ALA A 43 -7.22 -2.45 -7.10
CA ALA A 43 -7.04 -2.10 -5.69
C ALA A 43 -8.09 -2.75 -4.79
N LEU A 44 -9.35 -2.68 -5.18
CA LEU A 44 -10.45 -3.25 -4.38
C LEU A 44 -10.31 -4.77 -4.24
N GLU A 45 -10.01 -5.43 -5.33
CA GLU A 45 -9.80 -6.88 -5.35
C GLU A 45 -8.61 -7.26 -4.48
N LEU A 46 -7.50 -6.52 -4.57
CA LEU A 46 -6.31 -6.76 -3.76
C LEU A 46 -6.62 -6.60 -2.27
N ILE A 47 -7.31 -5.54 -1.90
CA ILE A 47 -7.71 -5.27 -0.52
C ILE A 47 -8.56 -6.42 0.01
N ARG A 48 -9.57 -6.84 -0.74
CA ARG A 48 -10.44 -7.95 -0.33
C ARG A 48 -9.68 -9.26 -0.17
N GLN A 49 -8.82 -9.60 -1.11
CA GLN A 49 -8.05 -10.84 -1.06
C GLN A 49 -7.05 -10.84 0.10
N GLN A 50 -6.28 -9.76 0.22
CA GLN A 50 -5.22 -9.70 1.21
C GLN A 50 -5.76 -9.59 2.63
N SER A 51 -6.91 -8.95 2.82
CA SER A 51 -7.50 -8.80 4.15
C SER A 51 -7.85 -10.15 4.80
N GLU A 52 -8.05 -11.18 4.00
CA GLU A 52 -8.28 -12.53 4.50
C GLU A 52 -7.00 -13.23 4.96
N LYS A 53 -5.85 -12.71 4.57
CA LYS A 53 -4.56 -13.34 4.82
C LYS A 53 -3.69 -12.56 5.78
N ILE A 54 -3.68 -11.24 5.67
CA ILE A 54 -2.78 -10.34 6.43
C ILE A 54 -3.52 -9.09 6.89
N PRO A 55 -3.06 -8.46 8.00
CA PRO A 55 -3.60 -7.16 8.41
C PRO A 55 -3.33 -6.08 7.38
N LEU A 56 -4.34 -5.25 7.12
CA LEU A 56 -4.25 -4.11 6.24
C LEU A 56 -4.49 -2.82 7.01
N PHE A 57 -3.75 -1.79 6.65
CA PHE A 57 -3.80 -0.48 7.28
C PHE A 57 -3.90 0.62 6.23
N VAL A 58 -4.51 1.74 6.59
CA VAL A 58 -4.50 2.95 5.77
C VAL A 58 -3.69 4.02 6.50
N ALA A 59 -2.80 4.69 5.76
CA ALA A 59 -2.10 5.88 6.23
C ALA A 59 -2.25 6.96 5.17
N SER A 60 -2.82 8.11 5.52
CA SER A 60 -3.16 9.14 4.54
C SER A 60 -2.89 10.55 5.06
N GLY A 61 -2.61 11.46 4.12
CA GLY A 61 -2.56 12.89 4.41
C GLY A 61 -3.93 13.54 4.63
N THR A 62 -5.01 12.83 4.36
CA THR A 62 -6.37 13.29 4.67
C THR A 62 -6.57 13.32 6.19
N PRO A 63 -7.25 14.33 6.75
CA PRO A 63 -7.56 14.34 8.17
C PRO A 63 -8.28 13.06 8.59
N GLU A 64 -7.88 12.49 9.72
CA GLU A 64 -8.31 11.16 10.14
C GLU A 64 -9.83 11.01 10.25
N THR A 65 -10.51 12.02 10.80
CA THR A 65 -11.97 12.00 10.95
C THR A 65 -12.66 11.89 9.58
N GLU A 66 -12.20 12.68 8.62
CA GLU A 66 -12.72 12.68 7.26
C GLU A 66 -12.38 11.38 6.53
N LEU A 67 -11.15 10.92 6.73
CA LEU A 67 -10.67 9.67 6.15
C LEU A 67 -11.52 8.48 6.56
N LYS A 68 -11.87 8.37 7.82
CA LYS A 68 -12.71 7.28 8.34
C LYS A 68 -14.10 7.30 7.70
N ILE A 69 -14.65 8.48 7.45
CA ILE A 69 -15.93 8.63 6.76
C ILE A 69 -15.84 8.14 5.30
N ILE A 70 -14.76 8.51 4.62
CA ILE A 70 -14.54 8.08 3.22
C ILE A 70 -14.44 6.56 3.14
N VAL A 71 -13.64 5.96 4.00
CA VAL A 71 -13.44 4.51 4.03
C VAL A 71 -14.76 3.80 4.32
N GLU A 72 -15.55 4.30 5.25
CA GLU A 72 -16.87 3.75 5.59
C GLU A 72 -17.84 3.84 4.42
N ARG A 73 -17.93 5.00 3.78
CA ARG A 73 -18.82 5.20 2.63
C ARG A 73 -18.49 4.31 1.45
N ARG A 74 -17.22 3.95 1.31
CA ARG A 74 -16.76 3.02 0.27
C ARG A 74 -16.99 1.56 0.65
N GLY A 75 -17.46 1.28 1.86
CA GLY A 75 -17.68 -0.07 2.34
C GLY A 75 -16.38 -0.82 2.63
N LEU A 76 -15.30 -0.09 2.91
CA LEU A 76 -13.98 -0.68 3.06
C LEU A 76 -13.55 -0.89 4.52
N THR A 77 -14.30 -0.33 5.48
CA THR A 77 -13.95 -0.44 6.90
C THR A 77 -13.66 -1.87 7.35
N PRO A 78 -14.45 -2.89 6.95
CA PRO A 78 -14.20 -4.26 7.41
C PRO A 78 -12.86 -4.85 6.97
N TYR A 79 -12.24 -4.28 5.95
CA TYR A 79 -11.00 -4.82 5.40
C TYR A 79 -9.74 -4.29 6.09
N PHE A 80 -9.85 -3.19 6.83
CA PHE A 80 -8.70 -2.54 7.45
C PHE A 80 -8.69 -2.74 8.95
N THR A 81 -7.53 -3.13 9.47
CA THR A 81 -7.30 -3.26 10.91
C THR A 81 -7.29 -1.89 11.58
N GLU A 82 -6.70 -0.89 10.91
CA GLU A 82 -6.65 0.45 11.43
C GLU A 82 -6.54 1.47 10.27
N VAL A 83 -7.11 2.65 10.48
CA VAL A 83 -7.08 3.76 9.54
C VAL A 83 -6.54 4.98 10.27
N ARG A 84 -5.42 5.52 9.82
CA ARG A 84 -4.77 6.69 10.41
C ARG A 84 -4.57 7.80 9.39
N GLY A 85 -4.89 9.02 9.79
CA GLY A 85 -4.79 10.18 8.93
C GLY A 85 -4.15 11.38 9.60
N ALA A 86 -4.00 12.48 8.84
CA ALA A 86 -3.47 13.73 9.36
C ALA A 86 -4.23 14.16 10.63
N PRO A 87 -3.64 14.99 11.49
CA PRO A 87 -2.55 15.92 11.19
C PRO A 87 -1.12 15.35 11.28
N ALA A 88 -0.92 14.14 11.77
CA ALA A 88 0.42 13.58 11.83
C ALA A 88 0.98 13.34 10.41
N LEU A 89 2.28 13.46 10.28
CA LEU A 89 2.97 13.22 9.03
C LEU A 89 2.97 11.73 8.68
N LYS A 90 3.11 11.40 7.42
CA LYS A 90 3.08 10.02 6.93
C LYS A 90 4.07 9.13 7.69
N LYS A 91 5.31 9.60 7.87
CA LYS A 91 6.33 8.84 8.63
C LYS A 91 5.90 8.53 10.05
N THR A 92 5.20 9.47 10.69
CA THR A 92 4.70 9.30 12.06
C THR A 92 3.53 8.34 12.11
N LEU A 93 2.65 8.41 11.11
CA LEU A 93 1.52 7.48 10.99
C LEU A 93 2.01 6.05 10.85
N ILE A 94 2.98 5.82 9.97
CA ILE A 94 3.54 4.49 9.75
C ILE A 94 4.26 4.00 11.00
N ALA A 95 5.08 4.85 11.63
CA ALA A 95 5.75 4.50 12.88
C ALA A 95 4.75 4.09 13.97
N GLY A 96 3.63 4.81 14.06
CA GLY A 96 2.58 4.49 15.00
C GLY A 96 1.91 3.14 14.75
N ILE A 97 1.68 2.82 13.49
CA ILE A 97 1.13 1.50 13.11
C ILE A 97 2.10 0.39 13.50
N LEU A 98 3.37 0.54 13.15
CA LEU A 98 4.40 -0.45 13.47
C LEU A 98 4.50 -0.69 14.98
N SER A 99 4.51 0.40 15.76
CA SER A 99 4.62 0.33 17.21
C SER A 99 3.37 -0.27 17.86
N ALA A 100 2.20 0.18 17.45
CA ALA A 100 0.93 -0.25 18.05
C ALA A 100 0.67 -1.75 17.83
N HIS A 101 1.16 -2.30 16.73
CA HIS A 101 0.90 -3.69 16.35
C HIS A 101 2.15 -4.57 16.44
N ALA A 102 3.25 -4.04 16.97
CA ALA A 102 4.52 -4.77 17.14
C ALA A 102 5.00 -5.41 15.83
N LEU A 103 4.95 -4.64 14.74
CA LEU A 103 5.29 -5.16 13.41
C LEU A 103 6.78 -5.04 13.11
N ASN A 104 7.31 -6.03 12.39
CA ASN A 104 8.64 -5.97 11.83
C ASN A 104 8.60 -5.12 10.54
N PRO A 105 9.31 -3.99 10.47
CA PRO A 105 9.27 -3.13 9.28
C PRO A 105 9.60 -3.86 7.98
N GLU A 106 10.52 -4.82 8.01
CA GLU A 106 10.91 -5.56 6.81
C GLU A 106 9.79 -6.44 6.24
N SER A 107 8.78 -6.75 7.05
CA SER A 107 7.63 -7.55 6.64
C SER A 107 6.45 -6.70 6.19
N VAL A 108 6.58 -5.38 6.20
CA VAL A 108 5.52 -4.44 5.84
C VAL A 108 5.77 -3.86 4.46
N LEU A 109 4.74 -3.89 3.61
CA LEU A 109 4.77 -3.22 2.30
C LEU A 109 3.87 -1.99 2.37
N MET A 110 4.41 -0.83 2.00
CA MET A 110 3.66 0.40 1.80
C MET A 110 3.36 0.58 0.32
N ILE A 111 2.10 0.77 -0.04
CA ILE A 111 1.69 1.13 -1.40
C ILE A 111 1.20 2.58 -1.39
N GLY A 112 1.81 3.43 -2.18
CA GLY A 112 1.46 4.84 -2.23
C GLY A 112 1.73 5.47 -3.58
N ASP A 113 1.24 6.70 -3.76
CA ASP A 113 1.30 7.43 -5.04
C ASP A 113 2.10 8.74 -4.96
N ALA A 114 2.57 9.11 -3.79
CA ALA A 114 3.26 10.38 -3.57
C ALA A 114 4.62 10.19 -2.89
N MET A 115 5.50 11.20 -3.05
CA MET A 115 6.80 11.18 -2.40
C MET A 115 6.71 11.07 -0.88
N ALA A 116 5.68 11.68 -0.28
CA ALA A 116 5.47 11.57 1.16
C ALA A 116 5.28 10.11 1.61
N ASP A 117 4.68 9.27 0.76
CA ASP A 117 4.51 7.85 1.05
C ASP A 117 5.85 7.13 1.03
N LEU A 118 6.68 7.42 0.01
CA LEU A 118 8.02 6.85 -0.07
C LEU A 118 8.89 7.30 1.10
N GLU A 119 8.88 8.58 1.41
CA GLU A 119 9.66 9.11 2.52
C GLU A 119 9.23 8.49 3.85
N GLY A 120 7.93 8.30 4.05
CA GLY A 120 7.42 7.62 5.22
C GLY A 120 7.87 6.16 5.32
N ALA A 121 7.86 5.45 4.21
CA ALA A 121 8.33 4.07 4.14
C ALA A 121 9.84 3.99 4.42
N GLN A 122 10.62 4.85 3.79
CA GLN A 122 12.07 4.88 3.99
C GLN A 122 12.44 5.23 5.43
N ALA A 123 11.77 6.20 6.03
CA ALA A 123 12.02 6.59 7.43
C ALA A 123 11.75 5.44 8.40
N ASN A 124 10.87 4.51 8.05
CA ASN A 124 10.47 3.38 8.89
C ASN A 124 11.05 2.04 8.43
N ASN A 125 11.89 2.04 7.40
CA ASN A 125 12.52 0.84 6.84
C ASN A 125 11.53 -0.22 6.34
N THR A 126 10.37 0.19 5.88
CA THR A 126 9.43 -0.72 5.23
C THR A 126 9.73 -0.81 3.74
N ALA A 127 9.22 -1.86 3.09
CA ALA A 127 9.24 -1.95 1.64
C ALA A 127 8.24 -0.95 1.06
N PHE A 128 8.43 -0.56 -0.20
CA PHE A 128 7.58 0.41 -0.86
C PHE A 128 7.32 0.02 -2.32
N LEU A 129 6.08 0.20 -2.74
CA LEU A 129 5.65 0.10 -4.13
C LEU A 129 4.91 1.39 -4.49
N GLY A 130 5.40 2.10 -5.51
CA GLY A 130 4.76 3.31 -6.00
C GLY A 130 3.68 3.00 -7.03
N ARG A 131 2.56 3.70 -6.94
CA ARG A 131 1.55 3.69 -7.99
C ARG A 131 1.66 4.98 -8.79
N VAL A 132 1.87 4.86 -10.10
CA VAL A 132 1.96 6.01 -11.01
C VAL A 132 1.02 5.76 -12.16
N HIS A 133 -0.02 6.60 -12.29
CA HIS A 133 -0.94 6.51 -13.42
C HIS A 133 -0.15 6.65 -14.73
N SER A 134 -0.51 5.88 -15.75
CA SER A 134 0.21 5.82 -17.02
C SER A 134 0.36 7.17 -17.71
N ASP A 135 -0.57 8.10 -17.47
CA ASP A 135 -0.56 9.43 -18.06
C ASP A 135 0.21 10.47 -17.25
N ASP A 136 0.65 10.12 -16.04
CA ASP A 136 1.31 11.05 -15.13
C ASP A 136 2.83 10.87 -15.13
N PRO A 137 3.59 11.94 -14.85
CA PRO A 137 5.02 11.78 -14.65
C PRO A 137 5.30 11.00 -13.37
N ASN A 138 6.34 10.18 -13.40
CA ASN A 138 6.77 9.42 -12.23
C ASN A 138 7.48 10.35 -11.23
N PRO A 139 6.94 10.57 -10.02
CA PRO A 139 7.57 11.44 -9.03
C PRO A 139 8.74 10.78 -8.30
N PHE A 140 8.89 9.45 -8.42
CA PHE A 140 9.85 8.69 -7.63
C PHE A 140 11.22 8.60 -8.31
N PRO A 141 12.31 8.41 -7.52
CA PRO A 141 13.62 8.08 -8.08
C PRO A 141 13.56 6.82 -8.95
N ALA A 142 14.49 6.73 -9.91
CA ALA A 142 14.49 5.65 -10.91
C ALA A 142 14.58 4.24 -10.32
N HIS A 143 15.20 4.10 -9.13
CA HIS A 143 15.36 2.78 -8.50
C HIS A 143 14.13 2.28 -7.75
N ILE A 144 13.11 3.12 -7.61
CA ILE A 144 11.89 2.75 -6.91
C ILE A 144 10.97 1.95 -7.84
N GLU A 145 10.49 0.82 -7.37
CA GLU A 145 9.55 -0.01 -8.12
C GLU A 145 8.18 0.66 -8.19
N VAL A 146 7.62 0.73 -9.39
CA VAL A 146 6.32 1.36 -9.63
C VAL A 146 5.44 0.49 -10.50
N VAL A 147 4.13 0.66 -10.34
CA VAL A 147 3.11 0.02 -11.17
C VAL A 147 2.07 1.08 -11.58
N ALA A 148 1.44 0.88 -12.72
CA ALA A 148 0.37 1.78 -13.16
C ALA A 148 -0.93 1.50 -12.41
N ASP A 149 -1.19 0.24 -12.09
CA ASP A 149 -2.34 -0.20 -11.30
C ASP A 149 -1.99 -1.47 -10.54
N LEU A 150 -2.95 -2.02 -9.80
CA LEU A 150 -2.71 -3.14 -8.91
C LEU A 150 -3.23 -4.49 -9.44
N ARG A 151 -3.70 -4.53 -10.71
CA ARG A 151 -4.26 -5.76 -11.28
C ARG A 151 -3.24 -6.89 -11.32
N GLY A 152 -1.98 -6.59 -11.57
CA GLY A 152 -0.92 -7.58 -11.61
C GLY A 152 -0.61 -8.22 -10.26
N LEU A 153 -1.10 -7.65 -9.16
CA LEU A 153 -0.92 -8.17 -7.81
C LEU A 153 -2.10 -8.99 -7.31
N VAL A 154 -3.20 -8.99 -8.06
CA VAL A 154 -4.40 -9.75 -7.70
C VAL A 154 -4.23 -11.20 -8.12
N ALA A 155 -4.51 -12.12 -7.20
CA ALA A 155 -4.41 -13.56 -7.47
C ALA A 155 -5.54 -14.06 -8.37
#